data_163b8a5acffbeb08e8087cea36fff74f
#
_entry.id   163b8a5acffbeb08e8087cea36fff74f
#
_cell.length_a   1.000
_cell.length_b   1.000
_cell.length_c   1.000
_cell.angle_alpha   90.00
_cell.angle_beta   90.00
_cell.angle_gamma   90.00
#
_symmetry.space_group_name_H-M   'P 1'
#
loop_
_entity.id
_entity.type
_entity.pdbx_description
1 polymer ?
#
loop_
_entity_poly.entity_id
_entity_poly.type
_entity_poly.pdbx_seq_one_letter_code
_entity_poly.pdbx_strand_id
1 'polypeptide(L)'
;VKRNCDLLRMLEEEFSKTKPFAGKKVALSVHLEAKTAYLCKVLQAGGAEMYVTGSNPLSTQDDVAAALVKAGLNVFAWYNATPEEYEAHIRKVLEIGPNIIIDDGGDLVHMMHTEFVDLIPNVIGGCEETTTGIIRLEAMNKKGELQFPMVRVNNADCKHLFDNRYGTGQSVWDGINRTTNLIVAGKNVVVAGYGWCGKGVAMRAKGLGAKVIVTEINPVKAIEAIMDGFEVMPMNEAAKLGDFFVTVTGCDKVIDAEDFAVMKDGAILCNAGHFDCEIDMAGLRKIAVETKEMRNNIIGYKLPTGQWL
;
A
#
# COMPACT_ATOMS: atom_id res chain seq x y z
N VAL A 1 7.02 -14.81 -12.15
CA VAL A 1 5.64 -14.28 -12.10
C VAL A 1 4.78 -15.00 -13.13
N LYS A 2 5.03 -14.90 -14.43
CA LYS A 2 4.20 -15.47 -15.51
C LYS A 2 3.78 -16.94 -15.26
N ARG A 3 4.68 -17.80 -14.74
CA ARG A 3 4.40 -19.22 -14.46
C ARG A 3 3.35 -19.44 -13.37
N ASN A 4 3.19 -18.49 -12.46
CA ASN A 4 2.33 -18.61 -11.26
C ASN A 4 1.13 -17.66 -11.29
N CYS A 5 0.89 -16.96 -12.40
CA CYS A 5 -0.24 -16.06 -12.60
C CYS A 5 -1.09 -16.57 -13.78
N ASP A 6 -1.77 -17.69 -13.57
CA ASP A 6 -2.50 -18.39 -14.63
C ASP A 6 -3.60 -17.51 -15.25
N LEU A 7 -4.36 -16.76 -14.46
CA LEU A 7 -5.39 -15.86 -14.97
C LEU A 7 -4.80 -14.78 -15.91
N LEU A 8 -3.72 -14.10 -15.48
CA LEU A 8 -3.05 -13.12 -16.33
C LEU A 8 -2.46 -13.75 -17.61
N ARG A 9 -1.98 -14.99 -17.52
CA ARG A 9 -1.48 -15.72 -18.69
C ARG A 9 -2.60 -16.03 -19.68
N MET A 10 -3.77 -16.47 -19.19
CA MET A 10 -4.95 -16.69 -20.04
C MET A 10 -5.41 -15.38 -20.71
N LEU A 11 -5.44 -14.29 -19.96
CA LEU A 11 -5.77 -12.97 -20.51
C LEU A 11 -4.72 -12.49 -21.52
N GLU A 12 -3.43 -12.73 -21.30
CA GLU A 12 -2.38 -12.42 -22.30
C GLU A 12 -2.63 -13.15 -23.63
N GLU A 13 -2.98 -14.44 -23.56
CA GLU A 13 -3.28 -15.25 -24.75
C GLU A 13 -4.54 -14.75 -25.47
N GLU A 14 -5.58 -14.38 -24.74
CA GLU A 14 -6.83 -13.83 -25.31
C GLU A 14 -6.61 -12.43 -25.88
N PHE A 15 -6.02 -11.53 -25.10
CA PHE A 15 -5.82 -10.13 -25.48
C PHE A 15 -4.84 -9.97 -26.63
N SER A 16 -3.83 -10.86 -26.74
CA SER A 16 -2.92 -10.85 -27.89
C SER A 16 -3.65 -11.11 -29.23
N LYS A 17 -4.78 -11.81 -29.20
CA LYS A 17 -5.61 -12.12 -30.37
C LYS A 17 -6.70 -11.07 -30.60
N THR A 18 -7.39 -10.68 -29.53
CA THR A 18 -8.59 -9.82 -29.61
C THR A 18 -8.26 -8.32 -29.64
N LYS A 19 -7.07 -7.93 -29.13
CA LYS A 19 -6.60 -6.54 -29.08
C LYS A 19 -7.62 -5.55 -28.51
N PRO A 20 -8.20 -5.81 -27.31
CA PRO A 20 -9.29 -4.99 -26.77
C PRO A 20 -8.86 -3.54 -26.45
N PHE A 21 -7.57 -3.28 -26.30
CA PHE A 21 -7.01 -1.97 -26.00
C PHE A 21 -6.34 -1.28 -27.20
N ALA A 22 -6.55 -1.80 -28.43
CA ALA A 22 -5.95 -1.19 -29.62
C ALA A 22 -6.31 0.30 -29.73
N GLY A 23 -5.28 1.15 -29.88
CA GLY A 23 -5.43 2.61 -29.97
C GLY A 23 -5.80 3.30 -28.65
N LYS A 24 -5.72 2.60 -27.52
CA LYS A 24 -5.97 3.17 -26.19
C LYS A 24 -4.67 3.48 -25.47
N LYS A 25 -4.58 4.68 -24.90
CA LYS A 25 -3.53 5.09 -23.96
C LYS A 25 -3.98 4.75 -22.54
N VAL A 26 -3.17 4.00 -21.82
CA VAL A 26 -3.46 3.57 -20.44
C VAL A 26 -2.43 4.18 -19.51
N ALA A 27 -2.90 5.03 -18.59
CA ALA A 27 -2.12 5.55 -17.48
C ALA A 27 -2.23 4.59 -16.28
N LEU A 28 -1.10 4.16 -15.73
CA LEU A 28 -1.07 3.25 -14.59
C LEU A 28 -0.16 3.80 -13.50
N SER A 29 -0.69 3.90 -12.28
CA SER A 29 0.03 4.17 -11.04
C SER A 29 -0.34 3.10 -10.01
N VAL A 30 0.51 2.08 -9.89
CA VAL A 30 0.36 0.96 -8.94
C VAL A 30 1.76 0.63 -8.41
N HIS A 31 1.87 0.02 -7.23
CA HIS A 31 3.15 -0.46 -6.72
C HIS A 31 3.95 -1.19 -7.80
N LEU A 32 5.08 -0.59 -8.23
CA LEU A 32 5.82 -1.08 -9.41
C LEU A 32 6.77 -2.21 -9.03
N GLU A 33 6.19 -3.41 -8.99
CA GLU A 33 6.87 -4.68 -8.71
C GLU A 33 6.57 -5.72 -9.82
N ALA A 34 7.07 -6.92 -9.69
CA ALA A 34 7.05 -7.92 -10.77
C ALA A 34 5.65 -8.36 -11.24
N LYS A 35 4.61 -8.36 -10.36
CA LYS A 35 3.23 -8.71 -10.77
C LYS A 35 2.58 -7.56 -11.53
N THR A 36 2.77 -6.32 -11.05
CA THR A 36 2.34 -5.11 -11.76
C THR A 36 2.98 -5.02 -13.14
N ALA A 37 4.28 -5.32 -13.25
CA ALA A 37 4.96 -5.36 -14.54
C ALA A 37 4.36 -6.40 -15.49
N TYR A 38 3.95 -7.55 -14.97
CA TYR A 38 3.30 -8.55 -15.80
C TYR A 38 1.91 -8.10 -16.25
N LEU A 39 1.13 -7.45 -15.39
CA LEU A 39 -0.14 -6.81 -15.78
C LEU A 39 0.07 -5.80 -16.93
N CYS A 40 1.06 -4.91 -16.80
CA CYS A 40 1.39 -3.95 -17.86
C CYS A 40 1.68 -4.63 -19.21
N LYS A 41 2.41 -5.74 -19.18
CA LYS A 41 2.70 -6.53 -20.40
C LYS A 41 1.47 -7.21 -20.99
N VAL A 42 0.54 -7.66 -20.16
CA VAL A 42 -0.75 -8.23 -20.60
C VAL A 42 -1.59 -7.16 -21.30
N LEU A 43 -1.68 -5.97 -20.74
CA LEU A 43 -2.39 -4.84 -21.35
C LEU A 43 -1.72 -4.40 -22.66
N GLN A 44 -0.39 -4.31 -22.69
CA GLN A 44 0.38 -4.04 -23.92
C GLN A 44 0.13 -5.12 -24.98
N ALA A 45 0.10 -6.41 -24.60
CA ALA A 45 -0.24 -7.49 -25.52
C ALA A 45 -1.66 -7.32 -26.09
N GLY A 46 -2.57 -6.72 -25.32
CA GLY A 46 -3.91 -6.32 -25.75
C GLY A 46 -3.97 -5.09 -26.65
N GLY A 47 -2.84 -4.48 -26.98
CA GLY A 47 -2.75 -3.30 -27.85
C GLY A 47 -2.74 -1.97 -27.11
N ALA A 48 -2.66 -1.95 -25.79
CA ALA A 48 -2.55 -0.72 -25.01
C ALA A 48 -1.20 -0.02 -25.22
N GLU A 49 -1.22 1.29 -25.39
CA GLU A 49 -0.05 2.15 -25.23
C GLU A 49 0.07 2.50 -23.74
N MET A 50 1.07 1.90 -23.07
CA MET A 50 1.21 1.98 -21.62
C MET A 50 2.09 3.13 -21.18
N TYR A 51 1.59 3.89 -20.21
CA TYR A 51 2.30 4.93 -19.47
C TYR A 51 2.24 4.61 -17.98
N VAL A 52 3.38 4.34 -17.38
CA VAL A 52 3.47 3.66 -16.09
C VAL A 52 4.27 4.49 -15.09
N THR A 53 3.73 4.64 -13.88
CA THR A 53 4.46 5.11 -12.71
C THR A 53 4.21 4.19 -11.52
N GLY A 54 4.93 4.39 -10.42
CA GLY A 54 4.67 3.71 -9.16
C GLY A 54 3.77 4.54 -8.26
N SER A 55 2.86 3.93 -7.52
CA SER A 55 2.00 4.60 -6.53
C SER A 55 2.74 4.97 -5.24
N ASN A 56 3.91 4.40 -5.00
CA ASN A 56 4.74 4.70 -3.85
C ASN A 56 6.24 4.55 -4.20
N PRO A 57 7.06 5.62 -4.06
CA PRO A 57 8.49 5.56 -4.34
C PRO A 57 9.26 4.50 -3.54
N LEU A 58 8.85 4.24 -2.29
CA LEU A 58 9.53 3.27 -1.42
C LEU A 58 9.25 1.79 -1.81
N SER A 59 8.21 1.52 -2.59
CA SER A 59 7.89 0.18 -3.09
C SER A 59 8.31 -0.04 -4.54
N THR A 60 8.71 1.00 -5.25
CA THR A 60 9.17 0.93 -6.64
C THR A 60 10.47 0.11 -6.72
N GLN A 61 10.55 -0.80 -7.71
CA GLN A 61 11.73 -1.62 -7.98
C GLN A 61 12.37 -1.17 -9.29
N ASP A 62 13.60 -0.64 -9.21
CA ASP A 62 14.31 -0.06 -10.36
C ASP A 62 14.60 -1.06 -11.49
N ASP A 63 14.92 -2.30 -11.13
CA ASP A 63 15.14 -3.37 -12.08
C ASP A 63 13.87 -3.75 -12.84
N VAL A 64 12.72 -3.68 -12.17
CA VAL A 64 11.39 -3.89 -12.77
C VAL A 64 11.03 -2.73 -13.70
N ALA A 65 11.24 -1.48 -13.27
CA ALA A 65 11.02 -0.30 -14.10
C ALA A 65 11.88 -0.36 -15.37
N ALA A 66 13.18 -0.64 -15.22
CA ALA A 66 14.12 -0.78 -16.34
C ALA A 66 13.72 -1.93 -17.30
N ALA A 67 13.22 -3.05 -16.75
CA ALA A 67 12.74 -4.17 -17.56
C ALA A 67 11.51 -3.82 -18.40
N LEU A 68 10.61 -2.98 -17.88
CA LEU A 68 9.45 -2.48 -18.62
C LEU A 68 9.85 -1.52 -19.73
N VAL A 69 10.80 -0.60 -19.49
CA VAL A 69 11.38 0.29 -20.49
C VAL A 69 12.02 -0.54 -21.61
N LYS A 70 12.80 -1.56 -21.26
CA LYS A 70 13.39 -2.49 -22.24
C LYS A 70 12.35 -3.26 -23.05
N ALA A 71 11.17 -3.49 -22.49
CA ALA A 71 10.03 -4.11 -23.19
C ALA A 71 9.20 -3.12 -24.03
N GLY A 72 9.62 -1.85 -24.12
CA GLY A 72 8.99 -0.82 -24.94
C GLY A 72 7.81 -0.10 -24.31
N LEU A 73 7.68 -0.12 -22.99
CA LEU A 73 6.69 0.68 -22.26
C LEU A 73 7.28 2.05 -21.87
N ASN A 74 6.41 3.06 -21.72
CA ASN A 74 6.80 4.37 -21.21
C ASN A 74 6.70 4.33 -19.66
N VAL A 75 7.84 4.41 -18.96
CA VAL A 75 7.91 4.29 -17.51
C VAL A 75 8.60 5.49 -16.90
N PHE A 76 7.96 6.07 -15.90
CA PHE A 76 8.42 7.23 -15.14
C PHE A 76 8.34 6.88 -13.65
N ALA A 77 9.33 6.14 -13.16
CA ALA A 77 9.38 5.70 -11.77
C ALA A 77 10.79 5.23 -11.41
N TRP A 78 11.23 5.56 -10.19
CA TRP A 78 12.41 4.98 -9.56
C TRP A 78 12.25 4.91 -8.05
N TYR A 79 13.06 4.06 -7.43
CA TYR A 79 13.08 3.88 -5.98
C TYR A 79 13.53 5.17 -5.28
N ASN A 80 12.86 5.48 -4.17
CA ASN A 80 13.20 6.63 -3.33
C ASN A 80 13.15 7.99 -4.05
N ALA A 81 12.26 8.14 -5.05
CA ALA A 81 11.97 9.42 -5.66
C ALA A 81 11.51 10.44 -4.60
N THR A 82 11.95 11.71 -4.72
CA THR A 82 11.46 12.78 -3.86
C THR A 82 9.96 13.06 -4.11
N PRO A 83 9.26 13.76 -3.22
CA PRO A 83 7.87 14.16 -3.48
C PRO A 83 7.70 14.92 -4.80
N GLU A 84 8.62 15.83 -5.12
CA GLU A 84 8.60 16.61 -6.36
C GLU A 84 8.83 15.72 -7.60
N GLU A 85 9.74 14.77 -7.51
CA GLU A 85 9.97 13.79 -8.57
C GLU A 85 8.76 12.87 -8.76
N TYR A 86 8.17 12.38 -7.67
CA TYR A 86 6.95 11.57 -7.70
C TYR A 86 5.80 12.31 -8.39
N GLU A 87 5.58 13.56 -8.03
CA GLU A 87 4.57 14.42 -8.65
C GLU A 87 4.85 14.64 -10.14
N ALA A 88 6.13 14.83 -10.51
CA ALA A 88 6.55 14.94 -11.91
C ALA A 88 6.30 13.65 -12.69
N HIS A 89 6.49 12.48 -12.07
CA HIS A 89 6.17 11.18 -12.69
C HIS A 89 4.68 11.07 -13.01
N ILE A 90 3.81 11.44 -12.08
CA ILE A 90 2.35 11.44 -12.28
C ILE A 90 1.98 12.37 -13.44
N ARG A 91 2.54 13.60 -13.49
CA ARG A 91 2.30 14.53 -14.60
C ARG A 91 2.70 13.92 -15.95
N LYS A 92 3.87 13.26 -16.03
CA LYS A 92 4.33 12.62 -17.27
C LYS A 92 3.41 11.52 -17.76
N VAL A 93 2.77 10.81 -16.85
CA VAL A 93 1.81 9.75 -17.18
C VAL A 93 0.46 10.32 -17.62
N LEU A 94 0.07 11.52 -17.15
CA LEU A 94 -1.21 12.14 -17.46
C LEU A 94 -1.17 13.08 -18.67
N GLU A 95 -0.08 13.80 -18.91
CA GLU A 95 0.04 14.79 -20.01
C GLU A 95 -0.22 14.21 -21.40
N ILE A 96 -0.17 12.88 -21.54
CA ILE A 96 -0.43 12.18 -22.80
C ILE A 96 -1.92 12.07 -23.18
N GLY A 97 -2.83 12.47 -22.29
CA GLY A 97 -4.27 12.35 -22.45
C GLY A 97 -4.76 10.90 -22.44
N PRO A 98 -4.71 10.20 -21.28
CA PRO A 98 -5.07 8.79 -21.19
C PRO A 98 -6.56 8.55 -21.49
N ASN A 99 -6.86 7.37 -22.04
CA ASN A 99 -8.23 6.88 -22.21
C ASN A 99 -8.69 6.04 -21.01
N ILE A 100 -7.77 5.37 -20.36
CA ILE A 100 -8.04 4.49 -19.21
C ILE A 100 -7.03 4.82 -18.12
N ILE A 101 -7.50 4.90 -16.88
CA ILE A 101 -6.68 5.14 -15.69
C ILE A 101 -6.73 3.91 -14.79
N ILE A 102 -5.58 3.40 -14.38
CA ILE A 102 -5.46 2.38 -13.34
C ILE A 102 -4.68 3.01 -12.19
N ASP A 103 -5.35 3.26 -11.08
CA ASP A 103 -4.85 4.03 -9.96
C ASP A 103 -4.81 3.20 -8.67
N ASP A 104 -3.92 3.57 -7.78
CA ASP A 104 -3.72 2.96 -6.47
C ASP A 104 -3.42 4.06 -5.44
N GLY A 105 -4.49 4.54 -4.80
CA GLY A 105 -4.47 5.65 -3.85
C GLY A 105 -5.14 6.92 -4.35
N GLY A 106 -5.53 6.99 -5.64
CA GLY A 106 -6.31 8.07 -6.21
C GLY A 106 -5.50 9.31 -6.64
N ASP A 107 -4.17 9.22 -6.76
CA ASP A 107 -3.34 10.39 -7.09
C ASP A 107 -3.43 10.75 -8.58
N LEU A 108 -3.50 9.77 -9.49
CA LEU A 108 -3.76 10.04 -10.92
C LEU A 108 -5.12 10.72 -11.10
N VAL A 109 -6.16 10.17 -10.46
CA VAL A 109 -7.51 10.71 -10.56
C VAL A 109 -7.59 12.12 -9.98
N HIS A 110 -6.95 12.35 -8.82
CA HIS A 110 -6.91 13.67 -8.20
C HIS A 110 -6.23 14.69 -9.11
N MET A 111 -5.04 14.39 -9.61
CA MET A 111 -4.30 15.31 -10.49
C MET A 111 -5.03 15.54 -11.83
N MET A 112 -5.73 14.52 -12.38
CA MET A 112 -6.56 14.67 -13.55
C MET A 112 -7.69 15.69 -13.33
N HIS A 113 -8.30 15.72 -12.13
CA HIS A 113 -9.40 16.64 -11.79
C HIS A 113 -8.93 18.03 -11.32
N THR A 114 -7.65 18.22 -11.07
CA THR A 114 -7.10 19.51 -10.61
C THR A 114 -6.24 20.20 -11.66
N GLU A 115 -5.37 19.49 -12.33
CA GLU A 115 -4.38 20.07 -13.25
C GLU A 115 -4.64 19.74 -14.74
N PHE A 116 -5.28 18.59 -15.03
CA PHE A 116 -5.49 18.09 -16.40
C PHE A 116 -6.98 18.04 -16.80
N VAL A 117 -7.77 18.96 -16.28
CA VAL A 117 -9.24 19.00 -16.48
C VAL A 117 -9.62 18.99 -17.96
N ASP A 118 -8.85 19.67 -18.82
CA ASP A 118 -9.09 19.72 -20.27
C ASP A 118 -8.91 18.36 -20.96
N LEU A 119 -8.22 17.40 -20.30
CA LEU A 119 -8.01 16.06 -20.84
C LEU A 119 -9.07 15.05 -20.38
N ILE A 120 -9.91 15.40 -19.41
CA ILE A 120 -10.97 14.54 -18.88
C ILE A 120 -11.90 13.98 -19.98
N PRO A 121 -12.29 14.77 -21.02
CA PRO A 121 -13.13 14.24 -22.10
C PRO A 121 -12.52 13.05 -22.86
N ASN A 122 -11.22 12.82 -22.76
CA ASN A 122 -10.54 11.66 -23.37
C ASN A 122 -10.67 10.40 -22.55
N VAL A 123 -10.99 10.53 -21.23
CA VAL A 123 -11.02 9.42 -20.28
C VAL A 123 -12.35 8.66 -20.39
N ILE A 124 -12.29 7.39 -20.74
CA ILE A 124 -13.46 6.50 -20.78
C ILE A 124 -13.83 6.06 -19.36
N GLY A 125 -12.84 5.87 -18.51
CA GLY A 125 -13.00 5.44 -17.12
C GLY A 125 -11.72 4.88 -16.55
N GLY A 126 -11.80 4.39 -15.32
CA GLY A 126 -10.63 3.81 -14.63
C GLY A 126 -10.98 2.75 -13.59
N CYS A 127 -9.93 2.28 -12.93
CA CYS A 127 -9.98 1.30 -11.85
C CYS A 127 -9.18 1.81 -10.66
N GLU A 128 -9.67 1.54 -9.44
CA GLU A 128 -8.97 1.88 -8.19
C GLU A 128 -8.66 0.61 -7.39
N GLU A 129 -7.38 0.45 -7.05
CA GLU A 129 -6.80 -0.72 -6.41
C GLU A 129 -7.04 -0.77 -4.90
N THR A 130 -7.10 0.39 -4.20
CA THR A 130 -6.96 0.41 -2.76
C THR A 130 -8.07 1.16 -2.01
N THR A 131 -8.27 0.80 -0.73
CA THR A 131 -9.28 1.39 0.15
C THR A 131 -9.13 2.92 0.26
N THR A 132 -7.91 3.43 0.38
CA THR A 132 -7.64 4.88 0.51
C THR A 132 -8.12 5.65 -0.71
N GLY A 133 -7.83 5.15 -1.92
CA GLY A 133 -8.32 5.75 -3.17
C GLY A 133 -9.85 5.65 -3.28
N ILE A 134 -10.45 4.51 -2.91
CA ILE A 134 -11.91 4.37 -2.91
C ILE A 134 -12.58 5.43 -2.03
N ILE A 135 -12.06 5.70 -0.83
CA ILE A 135 -12.61 6.73 0.08
C ILE A 135 -12.55 8.12 -0.59
N ARG A 136 -11.44 8.46 -1.24
CA ARG A 136 -11.28 9.72 -2.00
C ARG A 136 -12.29 9.81 -3.13
N LEU A 137 -12.41 8.76 -3.95
CA LEU A 137 -13.34 8.70 -5.08
C LEU A 137 -14.81 8.80 -4.63
N GLU A 138 -15.18 8.13 -3.55
CA GLU A 138 -16.53 8.23 -2.98
C GLU A 138 -16.83 9.64 -2.47
N ALA A 139 -15.86 10.32 -1.86
CA ALA A 139 -16.00 11.71 -1.45
C ALA A 139 -16.19 12.64 -2.65
N MET A 140 -15.40 12.48 -3.71
CA MET A 140 -15.54 13.22 -4.96
C MET A 140 -16.90 12.97 -5.62
N ASN A 141 -17.32 11.71 -5.68
CA ASN A 141 -18.62 11.35 -6.28
C ASN A 141 -19.80 11.95 -5.51
N LYS A 142 -19.77 11.92 -4.16
CA LYS A 142 -20.81 12.55 -3.32
C LYS A 142 -20.93 14.04 -3.54
N LYS A 143 -19.83 14.72 -3.86
CA LYS A 143 -19.80 16.14 -4.17
C LYS A 143 -20.16 16.45 -5.63
N GLY A 144 -20.29 15.43 -6.49
CA GLY A 144 -20.49 15.61 -7.93
C GLY A 144 -19.25 16.08 -8.68
N GLU A 145 -18.06 15.89 -8.08
CA GLU A 145 -16.77 16.32 -8.65
C GLU A 145 -16.14 15.24 -9.55
N LEU A 146 -16.48 13.96 -9.37
CA LEU A 146 -15.95 12.85 -10.17
C LEU A 146 -16.59 12.85 -11.57
N GLN A 147 -15.80 13.13 -12.60
CA GLN A 147 -16.31 13.39 -13.96
C GLN A 147 -16.24 12.20 -14.93
N PHE A 148 -15.68 11.08 -14.51
CA PHE A 148 -15.67 9.82 -15.28
C PHE A 148 -15.85 8.61 -14.37
N PRO A 149 -16.35 7.48 -14.90
CA PRO A 149 -16.61 6.30 -14.08
C PRO A 149 -15.32 5.64 -13.59
N MET A 150 -15.33 5.23 -12.30
CA MET A 150 -14.24 4.47 -11.68
C MET A 150 -14.77 3.16 -11.12
N VAL A 151 -14.12 2.06 -11.47
CA VAL A 151 -14.41 0.73 -10.93
C VAL A 151 -13.66 0.55 -9.61
N ARG A 152 -14.40 0.25 -8.54
CA ARG A 152 -13.85 -0.01 -7.20
C ARG A 152 -13.33 -1.45 -7.13
N VAL A 153 -12.19 -1.73 -7.75
CA VAL A 153 -11.59 -3.08 -7.80
C VAL A 153 -11.29 -3.60 -6.40
N ASN A 154 -10.83 -2.73 -5.50
CA ASN A 154 -10.59 -3.10 -4.10
C ASN A 154 -11.83 -3.72 -3.40
N ASN A 155 -13.04 -3.33 -3.80
CA ASN A 155 -14.26 -3.79 -3.17
C ASN A 155 -14.85 -5.07 -3.81
N ALA A 156 -14.20 -5.60 -4.84
CA ALA A 156 -14.57 -6.90 -5.40
C ALA A 156 -14.24 -8.03 -4.42
N ASP A 157 -15.14 -8.98 -4.24
CA ASP A 157 -14.96 -10.12 -3.33
C ASP A 157 -13.68 -10.90 -3.66
N CYS A 158 -13.41 -11.12 -4.95
CA CYS A 158 -12.20 -11.81 -5.40
C CYS A 158 -10.90 -11.00 -5.18
N LYS A 159 -10.97 -9.72 -4.81
CA LYS A 159 -9.81 -8.89 -4.47
C LYS A 159 -9.61 -8.83 -2.95
N HIS A 160 -10.50 -8.18 -2.20
CA HIS A 160 -10.25 -7.89 -0.79
C HIS A 160 -10.23 -9.12 0.12
N LEU A 161 -11.04 -10.14 -0.18
CA LEU A 161 -11.05 -11.38 0.60
C LEU A 161 -9.73 -12.15 0.51
N PHE A 162 -8.98 -11.97 -0.58
CA PHE A 162 -7.77 -12.73 -0.85
C PHE A 162 -6.51 -11.85 -0.83
N ASP A 163 -6.47 -10.80 -1.64
CA ASP A 163 -5.30 -9.94 -1.74
C ASP A 163 -5.06 -9.16 -0.44
N ASN A 164 -6.02 -8.34 -0.01
CA ASN A 164 -5.87 -7.54 1.21
C ASN A 164 -5.65 -8.44 2.44
N ARG A 165 -6.40 -9.53 2.56
CA ARG A 165 -6.33 -10.40 3.72
C ARG A 165 -5.11 -11.31 3.72
N TYR A 166 -4.96 -12.13 2.68
CA TYR A 166 -3.91 -13.17 2.66
C TYR A 166 -2.61 -12.64 2.05
N GLY A 167 -2.70 -11.85 0.98
CA GLY A 167 -1.54 -11.29 0.30
C GLY A 167 -0.80 -10.29 1.19
N THR A 168 -1.48 -9.27 1.69
CA THR A 168 -0.89 -8.27 2.59
C THR A 168 -0.39 -8.91 3.88
N GLY A 169 -1.19 -9.79 4.50
CA GLY A 169 -0.80 -10.47 5.72
C GLY A 169 0.49 -11.29 5.56
N GLN A 170 0.66 -11.98 4.44
CA GLN A 170 1.90 -12.70 4.13
C GLN A 170 3.06 -11.74 3.90
N SER A 171 2.89 -10.74 3.01
CA SER A 171 3.97 -9.84 2.60
C SER A 171 4.51 -9.00 3.75
N VAL A 172 3.66 -8.58 4.68
CA VAL A 172 4.08 -7.87 5.90
C VAL A 172 5.04 -8.73 6.72
N TRP A 173 4.69 -9.98 6.98
CA TRP A 173 5.53 -10.88 7.77
C TRP A 173 6.76 -11.35 7.01
N ASP A 174 6.70 -11.50 5.69
CA ASP A 174 7.89 -11.73 4.86
C ASP A 174 8.87 -10.56 5.00
N GLY A 175 8.37 -9.32 4.96
CA GLY A 175 9.16 -8.10 5.16
C GLY A 175 9.80 -8.05 6.56
N ILE A 176 9.00 -8.18 7.62
CA ILE A 176 9.47 -8.15 9.01
C ILE A 176 10.52 -9.23 9.26
N ASN A 177 10.26 -10.48 8.88
CA ASN A 177 11.17 -11.59 9.11
C ASN A 177 12.50 -11.42 8.36
N ARG A 178 12.47 -10.98 7.11
CA ARG A 178 13.69 -10.74 6.30
C ARG A 178 14.52 -9.58 6.82
N THR A 179 13.86 -8.50 7.24
CA THR A 179 14.53 -7.27 7.69
C THR A 179 15.09 -7.44 9.10
N THR A 180 14.32 -8.00 10.03
CA THR A 180 14.73 -8.11 11.43
C THR A 180 15.49 -9.40 11.74
N ASN A 181 15.14 -10.51 11.11
CA ASN A 181 15.59 -11.86 11.45
C ASN A 181 15.32 -12.24 12.93
N LEU A 182 14.21 -11.73 13.49
CA LEU A 182 13.82 -12.02 14.89
C LEU A 182 12.79 -13.14 14.95
N ILE A 183 12.78 -13.84 16.09
CA ILE A 183 11.76 -14.84 16.40
C ILE A 183 10.50 -14.11 16.87
N VAL A 184 9.39 -14.34 16.18
CA VAL A 184 8.07 -13.74 16.47
C VAL A 184 7.33 -14.56 17.55
N ALA A 185 7.61 -15.86 17.66
CA ALA A 185 6.96 -16.72 18.63
C ALA A 185 7.17 -16.23 20.07
N GLY A 186 6.06 -16.16 20.82
CA GLY A 186 6.04 -15.68 22.21
C GLY A 186 6.06 -14.16 22.36
N LYS A 187 6.22 -13.40 21.29
CA LYS A 187 6.19 -11.93 21.30
C LYS A 187 4.76 -11.39 21.28
N ASN A 188 4.57 -10.20 21.86
CA ASN A 188 3.34 -9.45 21.74
C ASN A 188 3.37 -8.64 20.44
N VAL A 189 2.46 -8.94 19.54
CA VAL A 189 2.29 -8.22 18.27
C VAL A 189 1.02 -7.38 18.35
N VAL A 190 1.17 -6.07 18.30
CA VAL A 190 0.06 -5.11 18.24
C VAL A 190 -0.26 -4.84 16.77
N VAL A 191 -1.50 -5.13 16.38
CA VAL A 191 -2.03 -4.82 15.04
C VAL A 191 -3.03 -3.68 15.19
N ALA A 192 -2.66 -2.51 14.69
CA ALA A 192 -3.55 -1.35 14.68
C ALA A 192 -4.45 -1.37 13.44
N GLY A 193 -5.74 -1.61 13.67
CA GLY A 193 -6.76 -1.80 12.64
C GLY A 193 -7.12 -3.26 12.41
N TYR A 194 -8.44 -3.53 12.28
CA TYR A 194 -8.98 -4.87 12.01
C TYR A 194 -9.87 -4.89 10.75
N GLY A 195 -9.43 -4.14 9.73
CA GLY A 195 -9.91 -4.26 8.36
C GLY A 195 -9.37 -5.54 7.69
N TRP A 196 -9.56 -5.68 6.38
CA TRP A 196 -9.11 -6.89 5.66
C TRP A 196 -7.61 -7.16 5.80
N CYS A 197 -6.76 -6.11 5.71
CA CYS A 197 -5.33 -6.23 5.92
C CYS A 197 -5.01 -6.62 7.37
N GLY A 198 -5.60 -5.94 8.34
CA GLY A 198 -5.40 -6.21 9.77
C GLY A 198 -5.74 -7.64 10.16
N LYS A 199 -6.86 -8.18 9.66
CA LYS A 199 -7.23 -9.59 9.83
C LYS A 199 -6.15 -10.54 9.33
N GLY A 200 -5.60 -10.26 8.16
CA GLY A 200 -4.53 -11.07 7.57
C GLY A 200 -3.23 -11.00 8.36
N VAL A 201 -2.83 -9.79 8.77
CA VAL A 201 -1.62 -9.57 9.59
C VAL A 201 -1.74 -10.28 10.94
N ALA A 202 -2.88 -10.11 11.64
CA ALA A 202 -3.15 -10.75 12.93
C ALA A 202 -3.14 -12.28 12.83
N MET A 203 -3.81 -12.83 11.83
CA MET A 203 -3.87 -14.27 11.57
C MET A 203 -2.47 -14.84 11.32
N ARG A 204 -1.62 -14.17 10.52
CA ARG A 204 -0.27 -14.62 10.24
C ARG A 204 0.64 -14.51 11.47
N ALA A 205 0.53 -13.42 12.24
CA ALA A 205 1.24 -13.27 13.51
C ALA A 205 0.94 -14.45 14.47
N LYS A 206 -0.35 -14.77 14.65
CA LYS A 206 -0.80 -15.92 15.45
C LYS A 206 -0.21 -17.24 14.92
N GLY A 207 -0.19 -17.42 13.60
CA GLY A 207 0.42 -18.59 12.95
C GLY A 207 1.93 -18.70 13.17
N LEU A 208 2.63 -17.59 13.39
CA LEU A 208 4.05 -17.54 13.77
C LEU A 208 4.27 -17.72 15.28
N GLY A 209 3.20 -17.93 16.06
CA GLY A 209 3.28 -18.18 17.51
C GLY A 209 3.28 -16.90 18.36
N ALA A 210 2.91 -15.76 17.80
CA ALA A 210 2.77 -14.51 18.54
C ALA A 210 1.51 -14.49 19.44
N LYS A 211 1.59 -13.69 20.49
CA LYS A 211 0.41 -13.18 21.22
C LYS A 211 -0.05 -11.91 20.52
N VAL A 212 -1.25 -11.95 19.96
CA VAL A 212 -1.74 -10.83 19.12
C VAL A 212 -2.70 -9.97 19.92
N ILE A 213 -2.43 -8.67 19.91
CA ILE A 213 -3.29 -7.61 20.44
C ILE A 213 -3.77 -6.78 19.25
N VAL A 214 -5.06 -6.53 19.18
CA VAL A 214 -5.68 -5.69 18.14
C VAL A 214 -6.12 -4.38 18.78
N THR A 215 -5.84 -3.26 18.11
CA THR A 215 -6.44 -1.96 18.43
C THR A 215 -7.39 -1.56 17.32
N GLU A 216 -8.64 -1.27 17.64
CA GLU A 216 -9.67 -0.96 16.64
C GLU A 216 -10.72 -0.01 17.26
N ILE A 217 -11.08 1.04 16.50
CA ILE A 217 -12.08 2.04 16.94
C ILE A 217 -13.51 1.66 16.55
N ASN A 218 -13.67 0.83 15.52
CA ASN A 218 -14.99 0.34 15.12
C ASN A 218 -15.41 -0.83 16.04
N PRO A 219 -16.48 -0.68 16.83
CA PRO A 219 -16.86 -1.70 17.80
C PRO A 219 -17.25 -3.03 17.17
N VAL A 220 -17.80 -3.02 15.97
CA VAL A 220 -18.16 -4.28 15.27
C VAL A 220 -16.91 -5.06 14.88
N LYS A 221 -15.89 -4.38 14.35
CA LYS A 221 -14.61 -5.02 14.02
C LYS A 221 -13.84 -5.44 15.26
N ALA A 222 -13.93 -4.67 16.36
CA ALA A 222 -13.35 -5.03 17.64
C ALA A 222 -13.96 -6.33 18.19
N ILE A 223 -15.30 -6.46 18.14
CA ILE A 223 -16.00 -7.69 18.53
C ILE A 223 -15.57 -8.86 17.63
N GLU A 224 -15.46 -8.64 16.33
CA GLU A 224 -14.99 -9.66 15.38
C GLU A 224 -13.59 -10.15 15.75
N ALA A 225 -12.66 -9.22 16.09
CA ALA A 225 -11.31 -9.58 16.54
C ALA A 225 -11.34 -10.45 17.81
N ILE A 226 -12.21 -10.14 18.77
CA ILE A 226 -12.41 -10.96 19.99
C ILE A 226 -12.93 -12.35 19.62
N MET A 227 -13.90 -12.45 18.70
CA MET A 227 -14.46 -13.75 18.27
C MET A 227 -13.43 -14.60 17.51
N ASP A 228 -12.47 -13.96 16.80
CA ASP A 228 -11.32 -14.62 16.16
C ASP A 228 -10.22 -15.04 17.17
N GLY A 229 -10.43 -14.73 18.46
CA GLY A 229 -9.57 -15.14 19.57
C GLY A 229 -8.35 -14.25 19.74
N PHE A 230 -8.48 -12.97 19.49
CA PHE A 230 -7.47 -11.94 19.77
C PHE A 230 -7.85 -11.12 21.00
N GLU A 231 -6.84 -10.60 21.67
CA GLU A 231 -7.01 -9.60 22.71
C GLU A 231 -7.26 -8.24 22.06
N VAL A 232 -8.21 -7.45 22.58
CA VAL A 232 -8.53 -6.12 22.04
C VAL A 232 -8.44 -5.09 23.16
N MET A 233 -7.69 -4.01 22.91
CA MET A 233 -7.54 -2.91 23.85
C MET A 233 -7.20 -1.60 23.11
N PRO A 234 -7.33 -0.42 23.74
CA PRO A 234 -6.89 0.84 23.14
C PRO A 234 -5.36 0.90 23.03
N MET A 235 -4.86 1.78 22.12
CA MET A 235 -3.43 1.85 21.80
C MET A 235 -2.58 2.23 23.03
N ASN A 236 -3.03 3.15 23.86
CA ASN A 236 -2.30 3.57 25.07
C ASN A 236 -2.05 2.44 26.10
N GLU A 237 -2.84 1.38 26.06
CA GLU A 237 -2.61 0.16 26.84
C GLU A 237 -1.73 -0.82 26.08
N ALA A 238 -2.00 -1.04 24.79
CA ALA A 238 -1.24 -1.93 23.92
C ALA A 238 0.22 -1.49 23.77
N ALA A 239 0.48 -0.17 23.73
CA ALA A 239 1.82 0.41 23.62
C ALA A 239 2.79 -0.08 24.71
N LYS A 240 2.30 -0.33 25.93
CA LYS A 240 3.10 -0.83 27.06
C LYS A 240 3.49 -2.32 26.92
N LEU A 241 2.74 -3.05 26.11
CA LEU A 241 2.83 -4.51 26.00
C LEU A 241 3.52 -5.01 24.73
N GLY A 242 3.44 -4.21 23.65
CA GLY A 242 3.91 -4.60 22.32
C GLY A 242 5.43 -4.78 22.22
N ASP A 243 5.84 -5.81 21.48
CA ASP A 243 7.21 -5.99 21.01
C ASP A 243 7.31 -5.63 19.52
N PHE A 244 6.23 -5.86 18.76
CA PHE A 244 6.04 -5.43 17.38
C PHE A 244 4.73 -4.67 17.24
N PHE A 245 4.76 -3.61 16.45
CA PHE A 245 3.58 -2.81 16.10
C PHE A 245 3.44 -2.77 14.59
N VAL A 246 2.27 -3.15 14.08
CA VAL A 246 1.96 -3.11 12.66
C VAL A 246 0.70 -2.29 12.45
N THR A 247 0.82 -1.14 11.80
CA THR A 247 -0.31 -0.26 11.52
C THR A 247 -0.89 -0.53 10.13
N VAL A 248 -2.22 -0.68 10.05
CA VAL A 248 -2.98 -1.03 8.83
C VAL A 248 -4.35 -0.34 8.78
N THR A 249 -4.43 0.88 9.29
CA THR A 249 -5.69 1.63 9.43
C THR A 249 -5.98 2.55 8.25
N GLY A 250 -4.94 3.06 7.59
CA GLY A 250 -5.02 4.16 6.63
C GLY A 250 -5.31 5.53 7.26
N CYS A 251 -5.20 5.65 8.61
CA CYS A 251 -5.44 6.88 9.34
C CYS A 251 -4.11 7.54 9.76
N ASP A 252 -4.11 8.86 9.90
CA ASP A 252 -2.94 9.61 10.34
C ASP A 252 -2.70 9.42 11.85
N LYS A 253 -1.43 9.30 12.25
CA LYS A 253 -0.94 9.31 13.64
C LYS A 253 -1.68 8.37 14.59
N VAL A 254 -1.80 7.12 14.19
CA VAL A 254 -2.40 6.05 15.00
C VAL A 254 -1.49 5.68 16.19
N ILE A 255 -0.18 5.88 16.02
CA ILE A 255 0.84 5.78 17.07
C ILE A 255 1.54 7.14 17.15
N ASP A 256 1.54 7.75 18.31
CA ASP A 256 2.04 9.10 18.54
C ASP A 256 3.06 9.20 19.70
N ALA A 257 3.38 10.44 20.11
CA ALA A 257 4.40 10.71 21.12
C ALA A 257 4.06 10.13 22.51
N GLU A 258 2.78 10.04 22.87
CA GLU A 258 2.35 9.48 24.16
C GLU A 258 2.58 7.96 24.18
N ASP A 259 2.33 7.30 23.05
CA ASP A 259 2.57 5.87 22.88
C ASP A 259 4.06 5.55 22.90
N PHE A 260 4.90 6.30 22.15
CA PHE A 260 6.35 6.09 22.14
C PHE A 260 6.97 6.14 23.53
N ALA A 261 6.49 7.06 24.39
CA ALA A 261 7.03 7.27 25.73
C ALA A 261 6.91 6.04 26.64
N VAL A 262 5.93 5.16 26.37
CA VAL A 262 5.61 3.99 27.23
C VAL A 262 5.97 2.65 26.58
N MET A 263 6.45 2.65 25.33
CA MET A 263 6.87 1.44 24.63
C MET A 263 8.11 0.81 25.28
N LYS A 264 8.26 -0.48 25.09
CA LYS A 264 9.44 -1.22 25.55
C LYS A 264 10.69 -0.82 24.77
N ASP A 265 11.85 -0.96 25.43
CA ASP A 265 13.12 -0.90 24.74
C ASP A 265 13.21 -2.01 23.68
N GLY A 266 13.59 -1.64 22.46
CA GLY A 266 13.66 -2.56 21.31
C GLY A 266 12.32 -2.86 20.66
N ALA A 267 11.26 -2.11 20.93
CA ALA A 267 9.99 -2.23 20.20
C ALA A 267 10.18 -1.89 18.72
N ILE A 268 9.58 -2.69 17.84
CA ILE A 268 9.67 -2.56 16.38
C ILE A 268 8.35 -2.06 15.83
N LEU A 269 8.41 -0.95 15.10
CA LEU A 269 7.25 -0.32 14.48
C LEU A 269 7.30 -0.48 12.96
N CYS A 270 6.19 -0.89 12.37
CA CYS A 270 6.05 -1.12 10.94
C CYS A 270 4.74 -0.49 10.45
N ASN A 271 4.81 0.35 9.43
CA ASN A 271 3.61 0.80 8.72
C ASN A 271 3.34 -0.14 7.54
N ALA A 272 2.15 -0.70 7.48
CA ALA A 272 1.68 -1.54 6.38
C ALA A 272 0.42 -0.98 5.70
N GLY A 273 -0.05 0.19 6.11
CA GLY A 273 -1.08 0.94 5.39
C GLY A 273 -0.51 1.59 4.13
N HIS A 274 -1.40 2.12 3.30
CA HIS A 274 -1.03 2.65 1.98
C HIS A 274 -0.06 3.85 2.08
N PHE A 275 -0.30 4.77 3.01
CA PHE A 275 0.58 5.91 3.28
C PHE A 275 1.37 5.73 4.57
N ASP A 276 2.55 6.31 4.64
CA ASP A 276 3.49 6.24 5.78
C ASP A 276 3.17 7.23 6.92
N CYS A 277 1.91 7.65 7.04
CA CYS A 277 1.45 8.65 8.00
C CYS A 277 0.90 8.06 9.32
N GLU A 278 0.70 6.74 9.40
CA GLU A 278 0.05 6.10 10.55
C GLU A 278 0.91 6.13 11.82
N ILE A 279 2.23 6.18 11.68
CA ILE A 279 3.18 6.38 12.78
C ILE A 279 3.68 7.82 12.70
N ASP A 280 3.55 8.60 13.78
CA ASP A 280 4.01 10.00 13.81
C ASP A 280 5.55 10.10 13.79
N MET A 281 6.14 9.81 12.63
CA MET A 281 7.58 9.86 12.44
C MET A 281 8.16 11.26 12.66
N ALA A 282 7.40 12.32 12.41
CA ALA A 282 7.83 13.68 12.68
C ALA A 282 7.93 13.94 14.19
N GLY A 283 6.94 13.47 14.94
CA GLY A 283 6.94 13.49 16.42
C GLY A 283 8.10 12.66 16.99
N LEU A 284 8.29 11.43 16.49
CA LEU A 284 9.37 10.54 16.93
C LEU A 284 10.76 11.15 16.70
N ARG A 285 11.02 11.70 15.52
CA ARG A 285 12.29 12.39 15.19
C ARG A 285 12.53 13.59 16.08
N LYS A 286 11.48 14.32 16.46
CA LYS A 286 11.59 15.51 17.31
C LYS A 286 11.98 15.19 18.75
N ILE A 287 11.51 14.06 19.29
CA ILE A 287 11.79 13.64 20.67
C ILE A 287 13.04 12.77 20.79
N ALA A 288 13.49 12.15 19.71
CA ALA A 288 14.67 11.29 19.70
C ALA A 288 15.95 12.10 19.99
N VAL A 289 16.80 11.59 20.88
CA VAL A 289 18.11 12.18 21.22
C VAL A 289 19.25 11.61 20.37
N GLU A 290 19.02 10.45 19.74
CA GLU A 290 19.97 9.80 18.85
C GLU A 290 19.18 9.04 17.76
N THR A 291 19.68 9.05 16.53
CA THR A 291 19.13 8.26 15.40
C THR A 291 20.27 7.46 14.78
N LYS A 292 20.03 6.18 14.53
CA LYS A 292 21.07 5.29 13.99
C LYS A 292 20.44 4.24 13.06
N GLU A 293 21.11 3.98 11.93
CA GLU A 293 20.81 2.80 11.12
C GLU A 293 21.26 1.55 11.87
N MET A 294 20.32 0.71 12.30
CA MET A 294 20.61 -0.52 13.03
C MET A 294 20.90 -1.69 12.09
N ARG A 295 20.18 -1.75 10.98
CA ARG A 295 20.34 -2.68 9.86
C ARG A 295 19.81 -2.03 8.60
N ASN A 296 20.07 -2.63 7.46
CA ASN A 296 19.44 -2.20 6.20
C ASN A 296 17.91 -2.19 6.37
N ASN A 297 17.28 -1.05 6.09
CA ASN A 297 15.84 -0.76 6.26
C ASN A 297 15.34 -0.74 7.73
N ILE A 298 16.23 -0.63 8.71
CA ILE A 298 15.85 -0.43 10.12
C ILE A 298 16.60 0.79 10.66
N ILE A 299 15.84 1.82 11.03
CA ILE A 299 16.37 3.01 11.69
C ILE A 299 15.91 3.00 13.14
N GLY A 300 16.85 3.04 14.07
CA GLY A 300 16.57 3.14 15.49
C GLY A 300 16.55 4.61 15.95
N TYR A 301 15.63 4.90 16.84
CA TYR A 301 15.43 6.19 17.47
C TYR A 301 15.56 6.03 18.98
N LYS A 302 16.57 6.65 19.58
CA LYS A 302 16.76 6.63 21.04
C LYS A 302 15.97 7.74 21.68
N LEU A 303 15.14 7.41 22.66
CA LEU A 303 14.38 8.37 23.42
C LEU A 303 15.19 8.92 24.60
N PRO A 304 14.82 10.09 25.19
CA PRO A 304 15.49 10.66 26.35
C PRO A 304 15.52 9.72 27.57
N THR A 305 14.55 8.82 27.68
CA THR A 305 14.43 7.79 28.71
C THR A 305 15.42 6.64 28.54
N GLY A 306 16.12 6.59 27.40
CA GLY A 306 17.17 5.63 27.09
C GLY A 306 16.76 4.44 26.23
N GLN A 307 15.44 4.19 26.06
CA GLN A 307 14.94 3.13 25.20
C GLN A 307 15.15 3.45 23.71
N TRP A 308 15.33 2.42 22.90
CA TRP A 308 15.36 2.46 21.44
C TRP A 308 14.03 1.96 20.87
N LEU A 309 13.53 2.66 19.88
CA LEU A 309 12.38 2.26 19.07
C LEU A 309 12.79 2.10 17.63
#